data_c0f64410bcbd6d41eb67fab5b675113c
#
_entry.id   c0f64410bcbd6d41eb67fab5b675113c
#
_cell.length_a   1.000
_cell.length_b   1.000
_cell.length_c   1.000
_cell.angle_alpha   90.00
_cell.angle_beta   90.00
_cell.angle_gamma   90.00
#
_symmetry.space_group_name_H-M   'P 1'
#
loop_
_entity.id
_entity.type
_entity.pdbx_description
1 polymer ?
#
loop_
_entity_poly.entity_id
_entity_poly.type
_entity_poly.pdbx_seq_one_letter_code
_entity_poly.pdbx_strand_id
1 'polypeptide(L)'
;MLAAQRRTPADARRIQQAVQALDKAVAAGGDGVEEDLRFHRSIAQAAHNPFLMDTLDYLAQFMRGAISVTRANEARRADFT
;
A
#
# COMPACT_ATOMS: atom_id res chain seq x y z
N MET A 1 8.19 10.86 -18.20
CA MET A 1 9.15 11.10 -17.11
C MET A 1 9.04 10.06 -16.01
N LEU A 2 10.11 9.55 -15.60
CA LEU A 2 10.14 8.44 -14.69
C LEU A 2 10.56 8.88 -13.28
N ALA A 3 10.02 8.20 -12.28
CA ALA A 3 10.34 8.46 -10.88
C ALA A 3 11.86 8.41 -10.65
N ALA A 4 12.56 7.50 -11.32
CA ALA A 4 14.00 7.35 -11.16
C ALA A 4 14.80 8.59 -11.53
N GLN A 5 14.30 9.41 -12.47
CA GLN A 5 14.99 10.62 -12.91
C GLN A 5 14.72 11.82 -11.99
N ARG A 6 13.61 11.77 -11.23
CA ARG A 6 13.22 12.88 -10.34
C ARG A 6 13.43 12.55 -8.86
N ARG A 7 13.85 11.34 -8.58
CA ARG A 7 13.98 10.85 -7.22
C ARG A 7 15.12 11.57 -6.50
N THR A 8 14.83 12.05 -5.30
CA THR A 8 15.84 12.59 -4.39
C THR A 8 16.34 11.48 -3.45
N PRO A 9 17.47 11.70 -2.74
CA PRO A 9 17.89 10.75 -1.69
C PRO A 9 16.83 10.52 -0.62
N ALA A 10 16.05 11.55 -0.26
CA ALA A 10 14.96 11.41 0.70
C ALA A 10 13.85 10.53 0.14
N ASP A 11 13.52 10.65 -1.15
CA ASP A 11 12.55 9.79 -1.80
C ASP A 11 12.99 8.33 -1.78
N ALA A 12 14.25 8.08 -2.07
CA ALA A 12 14.81 6.73 -2.05
C ALA A 12 14.70 6.11 -0.65
N ARG A 13 14.99 6.88 0.38
CA ARG A 13 14.86 6.40 1.76
C ARG A 13 13.40 6.06 2.11
N ARG A 14 12.45 6.90 1.70
CA ARG A 14 11.03 6.63 1.94
C ARG A 14 10.57 5.35 1.27
N ILE A 15 10.97 5.13 0.03
CA ILE A 15 10.64 3.89 -0.69
C ILE A 15 11.24 2.69 0.03
N GLN A 16 12.51 2.77 0.42
CA GLN A 16 13.18 1.68 1.13
C GLN A 16 12.50 1.37 2.46
N GLN A 17 12.13 2.39 3.22
CA GLN A 17 11.43 2.22 4.48
C GLN A 17 10.06 1.57 4.28
N ALA A 18 9.36 1.94 3.20
CA ALA A 18 8.06 1.36 2.88
C ALA A 18 8.19 -0.13 2.54
N VAL A 19 9.21 -0.51 1.78
CA VAL A 19 9.48 -1.91 1.47
C VAL A 19 9.79 -2.70 2.75
N GLN A 20 10.62 -2.14 3.63
CA GLN A 20 10.95 -2.79 4.89
C GLN A 20 9.72 -2.98 5.78
N ALA A 21 8.84 -1.97 5.82
CA ALA A 21 7.60 -2.07 6.58
C ALA A 21 6.69 -3.17 6.03
N LEU A 22 6.61 -3.30 4.71
CA LEU A 22 5.85 -4.35 4.07
C LEU A 22 6.41 -5.73 4.43
N ASP A 23 7.72 -5.92 4.33
CA ASP A 23 8.36 -7.16 4.67
C ASP A 23 8.09 -7.57 6.12
N LYS A 24 8.17 -6.61 7.04
CA LYS A 24 7.88 -6.87 8.46
C LYS A 24 6.44 -7.24 8.70
N ALA A 25 5.51 -6.56 8.02
CA ALA A 25 4.08 -6.84 8.18
C ALA A 25 3.74 -8.25 7.72
N VAL A 26 4.28 -8.67 6.59
CA VAL A 26 4.06 -10.00 6.03
C VAL A 26 4.71 -11.06 6.94
N ALA A 27 5.93 -10.81 7.39
CA ALA A 27 6.63 -11.74 8.29
C ALA A 27 5.90 -11.92 9.62
N ALA A 28 5.18 -10.89 10.08
CA ALA A 28 4.39 -10.96 11.31
C ALA A 28 3.02 -11.63 11.12
N GLY A 29 2.70 -12.09 9.91
CA GLY A 29 1.44 -12.75 9.62
C GLY A 29 0.31 -11.84 9.19
N GLY A 30 0.59 -10.56 8.96
CA GLY A 30 -0.38 -9.62 8.40
C GLY A 30 -0.55 -9.80 6.90
N ASP A 31 -1.56 -9.15 6.33
CA ASP A 31 -1.79 -9.20 4.88
C ASP A 31 -0.91 -8.21 4.11
N GLY A 32 -0.33 -7.24 4.79
CA GLY A 32 0.55 -6.26 4.15
C GLY A 32 -0.14 -5.23 3.29
N VAL A 33 -1.48 -5.14 3.32
CA VAL A 33 -2.24 -4.27 2.43
C VAL A 33 -1.92 -2.80 2.65
N GLU A 34 -1.96 -2.35 3.91
CA GLU A 34 -1.66 -0.94 4.22
C GLU A 34 -0.22 -0.59 3.88
N GLU A 35 0.70 -1.50 4.14
CA GLU A 35 2.11 -1.31 3.83
C GLU A 35 2.37 -1.30 2.33
N ASP A 36 1.66 -2.13 1.58
CA ASP A 36 1.76 -2.15 0.12
C ASP A 36 1.25 -0.84 -0.49
N LEU A 37 0.12 -0.34 0.00
CA LEU A 37 -0.42 0.95 -0.42
C LEU A 37 0.57 2.08 -0.11
N ARG A 38 1.19 2.05 1.06
CA ARG A 38 2.22 3.01 1.43
C ARG A 38 3.41 2.97 0.48
N PHE A 39 3.82 1.77 0.07
CA PHE A 39 4.91 1.59 -0.89
C PHE A 39 4.57 2.24 -2.23
N HIS A 40 3.38 1.94 -2.78
CA HIS A 40 2.94 2.53 -4.05
C HIS A 40 2.84 4.05 -3.94
N ARG A 41 2.35 4.55 -2.82
CA ARG A 41 2.25 5.98 -2.57
C ARG A 41 3.63 6.63 -2.54
N SER A 42 4.61 5.96 -1.97
CA SER A 42 5.99 6.46 -1.93
C SER A 42 6.57 6.60 -3.34
N ILE A 43 6.26 5.66 -4.22
CA ILE A 43 6.69 5.73 -5.63
C ILE A 43 6.03 6.91 -6.33
N ALA A 44 4.73 7.08 -6.16
CA ALA A 44 3.99 8.19 -6.77
C ALA A 44 4.52 9.53 -6.27
N GLN A 45 4.85 9.62 -4.99
CA GLN A 45 5.41 10.81 -4.39
C GLN A 45 6.79 11.13 -5.00
N ALA A 46 7.61 10.11 -5.21
CA ALA A 46 8.92 10.27 -5.84
C ALA A 46 8.81 10.73 -7.30
N ALA A 47 7.71 10.39 -7.96
CA ALA A 47 7.43 10.86 -9.32
C ALA A 47 6.96 12.32 -9.34
N HIS A 48 6.67 12.90 -8.19
CA HIS A 48 6.19 14.29 -8.05
C HIS A 48 4.93 14.55 -8.89
N ASN A 49 3.99 13.60 -8.85
CA ASN A 49 2.77 13.66 -9.64
C ASN A 49 1.55 13.64 -8.71
N PRO A 50 0.93 14.81 -8.44
CA PRO A 50 -0.23 14.87 -7.55
C PRO A 50 -1.41 14.05 -8.04
N PHE A 51 -1.58 13.93 -9.35
CA PHE A 51 -2.67 13.14 -9.92
C PHE A 51 -2.53 11.66 -9.54
N LEU A 52 -1.31 11.12 -9.59
CA LEU A 52 -1.07 9.74 -9.17
C LEU A 52 -1.34 9.56 -7.68
N MET A 53 -0.96 10.54 -6.86
CA MET A 53 -1.22 10.49 -5.43
C MET A 53 -2.72 10.42 -5.14
N ASP A 54 -3.50 11.28 -5.77
CA ASP A 54 -4.95 11.32 -5.58
C ASP A 54 -5.61 10.03 -6.06
N THR A 55 -5.16 9.50 -7.19
CA THR A 55 -5.68 8.25 -7.74
C THR A 55 -5.40 7.09 -6.79
N LEU A 56 -4.19 7.01 -6.25
CA LEU A 56 -3.83 5.95 -5.32
C LEU A 56 -4.61 6.07 -4.01
N ASP A 57 -4.83 7.27 -3.51
CA ASP A 57 -5.62 7.48 -2.30
C ASP A 57 -7.07 7.02 -2.51
N TYR A 58 -7.66 7.31 -3.66
CA TYR A 58 -8.98 6.83 -4.01
C TYR A 58 -9.05 5.30 -4.07
N LEU A 59 -8.09 4.69 -4.77
CA LEU A 59 -8.01 3.24 -4.87
C LEU A 59 -7.78 2.58 -3.52
N ALA A 60 -6.99 3.21 -2.65
CA ALA A 60 -6.73 2.70 -1.31
C ALA A 60 -8.03 2.62 -0.49
N GLN A 61 -8.88 3.62 -0.57
CA GLN A 61 -10.16 3.59 0.12
C GLN A 61 -11.04 2.45 -0.38
N PHE A 62 -11.10 2.27 -1.69
CA PHE A 62 -11.87 1.19 -2.29
C PHE A 62 -11.35 -0.17 -1.86
N MET A 63 -10.03 -0.38 -1.89
CA MET A 63 -9.43 -1.65 -1.52
C MET A 63 -9.63 -1.99 -0.05
N ARG A 64 -9.52 -1.00 0.84
CA ARG A 64 -9.77 -1.21 2.26
C ARG A 64 -11.21 -1.70 2.49
N GLY A 65 -12.18 -1.07 1.83
CA GLY A 65 -13.56 -1.48 1.92
C GLY A 65 -13.79 -2.89 1.41
N ALA A 66 -13.24 -3.22 0.24
CA ALA A 66 -13.37 -4.55 -0.35
C ALA A 66 -12.77 -5.63 0.53
N ILE A 67 -11.60 -5.37 1.10
CA ILE A 67 -10.93 -6.33 1.98
C ILE A 67 -11.73 -6.53 3.27
N SER A 68 -12.27 -5.47 3.85
CA SER A 68 -13.11 -5.57 5.04
C SER A 68 -14.34 -6.46 4.80
N VAL A 69 -14.99 -6.30 3.65
CA VAL A 69 -16.13 -7.14 3.28
C VAL A 69 -15.71 -8.60 3.12
N THR A 70 -14.59 -8.85 2.45
CA THR A 70 -14.08 -10.20 2.25
C THR A 70 -13.78 -10.89 3.59
N ARG A 71 -13.13 -10.18 4.51
CA ARG A 71 -12.84 -10.73 5.83
C ARG A 71 -14.09 -11.03 6.62
N ALA A 72 -15.09 -10.17 6.56
CA ALA A 72 -16.37 -10.41 7.22
C ALA A 72 -17.05 -11.65 6.67
N ASN A 73 -16.99 -11.86 5.36
CA ASN A 73 -17.55 -13.06 4.72
C ASN A 73 -16.80 -14.32 5.12
N GLU A 74 -15.49 -14.26 5.22
CA GLU A 74 -14.67 -15.40 5.66
C GLU A 74 -14.98 -15.78 7.10
N ALA A 75 -15.08 -14.80 7.99
CA ALA A 75 -15.44 -15.04 9.38
C ALA A 75 -16.81 -15.68 9.48
N ARG A 76 -17.76 -15.24 8.68
CA ARG A 76 -19.11 -15.81 8.64
C ARG A 76 -19.10 -17.26 8.18
N ARG A 77 -18.31 -17.58 7.16
CA ARG A 77 -18.15 -18.96 6.69
C ARG A 77 -17.55 -19.86 7.76
N ALA A 78 -16.58 -19.38 8.50
CA ALA A 78 -15.95 -20.14 9.58
C ALA A 78 -16.96 -20.51 10.66
N ASP A 79 -17.94 -19.65 10.94
CA ASP A 79 -18.98 -19.91 11.92
C ASP A 79 -19.91 -21.06 11.51
N PHE A 80 -20.00 -21.38 10.23
CA PHE A 80 -20.86 -22.44 9.72
C PHE A 80 -20.14 -23.77 9.55
N THR A 81 -18.86 -23.82 9.74
CA THR A 81 -18.08 -25.05 9.62
C THR A 81 -17.63 -25.56 10.96
#